data_56dcbbc351080cc98dd8144d5fe84be4
#
_entry.id   56dcbbc351080cc98dd8144d5fe84be4
#
_cell.length_a   1.000
_cell.length_b   1.000
_cell.length_c   1.000
_cell.angle_alpha   90.00
_cell.angle_beta   90.00
_cell.angle_gamma   90.00
#
_symmetry.space_group_name_H-M   'P 1'
#
loop_
_entity.id
_entity.type
_entity.pdbx_description
1 polymer ?
#
loop_
_entity_poly.entity_id
_entity_poly.type
_entity_poly.pdbx_seq_one_letter_code
_entity_poly.pdbx_strand_id
1 'polypeptide(L)'
;MGNAKSLSGQKMASRFLPEEQAEVDKLFDVLSSSEGGVATGTFSLEAMKSHVKEALPPAMVSRLYNGMQRVKPTDRTLGSCRSVSREQFTAFLSQLLRGSCEEKGLMVMNMISAAEGPTKTRDVQKFTEDLVASVAHVLTHRHELRGWTCRKSEVPPDSMQAMVAQLLSEMKFQDGYKFQGPQCLDQVCDQAMIEEWVFHVPHVGVFLSVVVHRGLCLLGSSFDPSTLVPECLADQGGRFESILDVLSVIYLSSHLAPEHRQRWRLLFSTQLHGQSFSQLCSHITSQGPSLLVLEDRDGYVFGGFASCSWEVKPQFQGDNRCFLFSIAPRMATHLHTGYNNHFMYLNYGQQTMPNGLGMGGQHHYFGLWVAADFGKGHSKAKPACTTYNSPQLSAQEDFLFDKMEVWGLGNLLEEYEGKNKKSVLDSNPEARSLLEISGRARHSEGLREVPRDED
;
A
#
# COMPACT_ATOMS: atom_id res chain seq x y z
N MET A 1 -43.12 18.37 -30.81
CA MET A 1 -42.00 19.25 -31.19
C MET A 1 -41.32 19.72 -29.91
N GLY A 2 -40.37 19.00 -29.42
CA GLY A 2 -39.61 19.31 -28.20
C GLY A 2 -38.21 19.79 -28.57
N ASN A 3 -37.88 21.01 -28.20
CA ASN A 3 -36.61 21.68 -28.43
C ASN A 3 -35.48 20.93 -27.75
N ALA A 4 -34.66 20.25 -28.52
CA ALA A 4 -33.32 19.88 -28.15
C ALA A 4 -32.45 21.16 -28.10
N LYS A 5 -32.33 21.79 -26.95
CA LYS A 5 -31.34 22.85 -26.76
C LYS A 5 -29.95 22.19 -26.75
N SER A 6 -29.19 22.49 -27.79
CA SER A 6 -27.79 22.26 -27.95
C SER A 6 -27.05 22.74 -26.70
N LEU A 7 -26.43 21.79 -25.97
CA LEU A 7 -25.46 22.03 -24.88
C LEU A 7 -24.06 22.36 -25.46
N SER A 8 -23.97 23.40 -26.30
CA SER A 8 -22.71 23.91 -26.77
C SER A 8 -22.41 25.20 -26.00
N GLY A 9 -21.42 25.15 -25.08
CA GLY A 9 -20.89 26.34 -24.43
C GLY A 9 -20.84 26.32 -22.90
N GLN A 10 -20.82 25.14 -22.26
CA GLN A 10 -20.43 25.12 -20.84
C GLN A 10 -18.91 25.28 -20.77
N LYS A 11 -18.43 26.47 -20.32
CA LYS A 11 -17.10 26.62 -19.74
C LYS A 11 -16.85 25.43 -18.85
N MET A 12 -15.74 24.66 -19.08
CA MET A 12 -15.36 23.56 -18.19
C MET A 12 -15.09 24.14 -16.80
N ALA A 13 -16.12 24.11 -15.95
CA ALA A 13 -16.03 24.65 -14.60
C ALA A 13 -15.01 23.80 -13.82
N SER A 14 -14.04 24.46 -13.25
CA SER A 14 -13.12 23.82 -12.30
C SER A 14 -13.92 23.23 -11.13
N ARG A 15 -13.55 22.01 -10.70
CA ARG A 15 -14.13 21.32 -9.55
C ARG A 15 -13.32 21.52 -8.27
N PHE A 16 -12.34 22.40 -8.34
CA PHE A 16 -11.54 22.76 -7.17
C PHE A 16 -12.31 23.68 -6.22
N LEU A 17 -12.04 23.53 -4.93
CA LEU A 17 -12.44 24.52 -3.94
C LEU A 17 -11.71 25.85 -4.21
N PRO A 18 -12.24 26.99 -3.77
CA PRO A 18 -11.62 28.29 -4.03
C PRO A 18 -10.14 28.37 -3.61
N GLU A 19 -9.78 27.75 -2.50
CA GLU A 19 -8.40 27.69 -2.00
C GLU A 19 -7.50 26.84 -2.91
N GLU A 20 -7.99 25.67 -3.33
CA GLU A 20 -7.30 24.79 -4.28
C GLU A 20 -7.12 25.48 -5.63
N GLN A 21 -8.15 26.17 -6.11
CA GLN A 21 -8.08 26.92 -7.37
C GLN A 21 -7.01 28.02 -7.30
N ALA A 22 -6.93 28.74 -6.18
CA ALA A 22 -5.93 29.77 -5.99
C ALA A 22 -4.49 29.23 -6.05
N GLU A 23 -4.24 28.03 -5.52
CA GLU A 23 -2.93 27.37 -5.61
C GLU A 23 -2.61 26.89 -7.03
N VAL A 24 -3.60 26.33 -7.74
CA VAL A 24 -3.47 25.96 -9.16
C VAL A 24 -3.14 27.17 -10.02
N ASP A 25 -3.84 28.28 -9.80
CA ASP A 25 -3.61 29.55 -10.52
C ASP A 25 -2.22 30.12 -10.22
N LYS A 26 -1.80 30.10 -8.95
CA LYS A 26 -0.44 30.53 -8.56
C LYS A 26 0.65 29.69 -9.22
N LEU A 27 0.48 28.36 -9.27
CA LEU A 27 1.43 27.51 -9.94
C LEU A 27 1.49 27.81 -11.44
N PHE A 28 0.34 28.01 -12.08
CA PHE A 28 0.30 28.39 -13.49
C PHE A 28 1.05 29.70 -13.74
N ASP A 29 0.85 30.72 -12.89
CA ASP A 29 1.54 32.02 -13.00
C ASP A 29 3.07 31.85 -12.91
N VAL A 30 3.55 31.00 -12.00
CA VAL A 30 4.98 30.68 -11.90
C VAL A 30 5.48 29.99 -13.15
N LEU A 31 4.75 28.99 -13.69
CA LEU A 31 5.15 28.26 -14.91
C LEU A 31 5.12 29.12 -16.17
N SER A 32 4.20 30.09 -16.24
CA SER A 32 4.04 31.00 -17.41
C SER A 32 4.91 32.25 -17.35
N SER A 33 5.55 32.54 -16.20
CA SER A 33 6.52 33.64 -16.06
C SER A 33 7.82 33.24 -16.69
N SER A 34 8.08 33.72 -17.93
CA SER A 34 9.37 33.57 -18.57
C SER A 34 10.43 34.46 -17.92
N GLU A 35 11.72 34.19 -18.10
CA GLU A 35 12.88 34.96 -17.58
C GLU A 35 12.90 36.44 -17.96
N GLY A 36 11.85 36.98 -18.54
CA GLY A 36 11.68 38.39 -18.93
C GLY A 36 10.50 39.11 -18.29
N GLY A 37 9.77 38.50 -17.33
CA GLY A 37 8.76 39.21 -16.53
C GLY A 37 7.41 39.50 -17.22
N VAL A 38 7.19 39.05 -18.46
CA VAL A 38 5.89 39.17 -19.14
C VAL A 38 5.17 37.81 -19.11
N ALA A 39 4.03 37.73 -18.44
CA ALA A 39 3.18 36.53 -18.43
C ALA A 39 2.68 36.27 -19.87
N THR A 40 3.12 35.16 -20.47
CA THR A 40 2.73 34.79 -21.85
C THR A 40 1.37 34.15 -21.97
N GLY A 41 0.69 33.91 -20.83
CA GLY A 41 -0.61 33.21 -20.76
C GLY A 41 -0.54 31.70 -21.10
N THR A 42 0.67 31.20 -21.39
CA THR A 42 0.96 29.78 -21.67
C THR A 42 2.34 29.42 -21.13
N PHE A 43 2.63 28.12 -20.95
CA PHE A 43 3.96 27.63 -20.57
C PHE A 43 4.43 26.48 -21.47
N SER A 44 5.75 26.30 -21.54
CA SER A 44 6.41 25.26 -22.33
C SER A 44 6.81 24.05 -21.46
N LEU A 45 7.15 22.93 -22.09
CA LEU A 45 7.72 21.76 -21.41
C LEU A 45 9.01 22.11 -20.65
N GLU A 46 9.86 22.95 -21.23
CA GLU A 46 11.12 23.34 -20.59
C GLU A 46 10.89 24.22 -19.37
N ALA A 47 9.88 25.10 -19.36
CA ALA A 47 9.47 25.85 -18.19
C ALA A 47 8.99 24.91 -17.08
N MET A 48 8.19 23.90 -17.41
CA MET A 48 7.73 22.89 -16.46
C MET A 48 8.91 22.07 -15.89
N LYS A 49 9.84 21.61 -16.73
CA LYS A 49 11.04 20.88 -16.28
C LYS A 49 11.91 21.76 -15.36
N SER A 50 12.12 23.02 -15.72
CA SER A 50 12.92 23.96 -14.92
C SER A 50 12.31 24.26 -13.55
N HIS A 51 10.96 24.25 -13.46
CA HIS A 51 10.26 24.44 -12.20
C HIS A 51 10.32 23.18 -11.30
N VAL A 52 10.01 22.02 -11.88
CA VAL A 52 9.93 20.75 -11.15
C VAL A 52 11.31 20.22 -10.73
N LYS A 53 12.34 20.47 -11.57
CA LYS A 53 13.74 20.04 -11.35
C LYS A 53 13.80 18.54 -10.99
N GLU A 54 14.36 18.25 -9.82
CA GLU A 54 14.56 16.89 -9.32
C GLU A 54 13.33 16.30 -8.59
N ALA A 55 12.26 17.08 -8.39
CA ALA A 55 11.08 16.62 -7.66
C ALA A 55 10.30 15.52 -8.41
N LEU A 56 10.40 15.48 -9.74
CA LEU A 56 9.79 14.43 -10.58
C LEU A 56 10.77 13.95 -11.66
N PRO A 57 10.75 12.65 -11.99
CA PRO A 57 11.48 12.13 -13.14
C PRO A 57 11.05 12.79 -14.45
N PRO A 58 12.01 13.11 -15.37
CA PRO A 58 11.72 13.80 -16.63
C PRO A 58 10.68 13.10 -17.52
N ALA A 59 10.61 11.76 -17.47
CA ALA A 59 9.62 10.97 -18.20
C ALA A 59 8.18 11.33 -17.75
N MET A 60 7.95 11.40 -16.44
CA MET A 60 6.63 11.74 -15.89
C MET A 60 6.27 13.22 -16.15
N VAL A 61 7.23 14.13 -16.04
CA VAL A 61 7.01 15.56 -16.42
C VAL A 61 6.53 15.66 -17.87
N SER A 62 7.19 14.93 -18.79
CA SER A 62 6.79 14.91 -20.20
C SER A 62 5.40 14.31 -20.41
N ARG A 63 5.02 13.25 -19.67
CA ARG A 63 3.69 12.64 -19.73
C ARG A 63 2.59 13.59 -19.24
N LEU A 64 2.81 14.26 -18.11
CA LEU A 64 1.87 15.26 -17.58
C LEU A 64 1.68 16.40 -18.58
N TYR A 65 2.78 16.92 -19.12
CA TYR A 65 2.74 18.00 -20.11
C TYR A 65 1.98 17.59 -21.39
N ASN A 66 2.26 16.41 -21.92
CA ASN A 66 1.56 15.88 -23.10
C ASN A 66 0.07 15.66 -22.81
N GLY A 67 -0.27 15.17 -21.61
CA GLY A 67 -1.66 15.05 -21.17
C GLY A 67 -2.39 16.38 -21.17
N MET A 68 -1.77 17.42 -20.63
CA MET A 68 -2.31 18.79 -20.63
C MET A 68 -2.51 19.35 -22.03
N GLN A 69 -1.54 19.18 -22.92
CA GLN A 69 -1.63 19.66 -24.31
C GLN A 69 -2.80 19.05 -25.09
N ARG A 70 -3.18 17.81 -24.79
CA ARG A 70 -4.25 17.10 -25.48
C ARG A 70 -5.65 17.44 -24.98
N VAL A 71 -5.77 18.19 -23.89
CA VAL A 71 -7.05 18.74 -23.45
C VAL A 71 -7.52 19.75 -24.50
N LYS A 72 -8.70 19.54 -25.08
CA LYS A 72 -9.28 20.43 -26.08
C LYS A 72 -9.73 21.73 -25.43
N PRO A 73 -9.18 22.90 -25.79
CA PRO A 73 -9.68 24.16 -25.29
C PRO A 73 -11.09 24.45 -25.83
N THR A 74 -11.88 25.16 -25.02
CA THR A 74 -13.25 25.56 -25.42
C THR A 74 -13.23 26.55 -26.57
N ASP A 75 -12.18 27.35 -26.68
CA ASP A 75 -12.00 28.39 -27.71
C ASP A 75 -11.12 27.87 -28.84
N ARG A 76 -11.67 27.72 -30.05
CA ARG A 76 -11.03 27.14 -31.22
C ARG A 76 -10.03 28.09 -31.94
N THR A 77 -9.78 29.29 -31.40
CA THR A 77 -9.01 30.34 -32.07
C THR A 77 -7.50 30.30 -31.87
N LEU A 78 -7.02 29.47 -30.89
CA LEU A 78 -5.60 29.28 -30.71
C LEU A 78 -5.11 28.11 -31.55
N GLY A 79 -4.41 28.42 -32.65
CA GLY A 79 -3.76 27.45 -33.51
C GLY A 79 -2.81 26.53 -32.72
N SER A 80 -2.41 25.43 -33.35
CA SER A 80 -1.46 24.39 -32.87
C SER A 80 -0.21 24.97 -32.18
N CYS A 81 -0.39 25.48 -30.96
CA CYS A 81 0.72 26.02 -30.17
C CYS A 81 1.31 24.87 -29.35
N ARG A 82 2.63 24.69 -29.38
CA ARG A 82 3.36 23.68 -28.57
C ARG A 82 3.39 24.02 -27.08
N SER A 83 2.53 24.90 -26.59
CA SER A 83 2.46 25.40 -25.21
C SER A 83 1.11 25.11 -24.60
N VAL A 84 1.06 25.00 -23.25
CA VAL A 84 -0.15 24.70 -22.45
C VAL A 84 -0.76 26.01 -21.95
N SER A 85 -2.05 26.21 -22.21
CA SER A 85 -2.82 27.36 -21.71
C SER A 85 -3.32 27.13 -20.29
N ARG A 86 -3.72 28.23 -19.59
CA ARG A 86 -4.33 28.16 -18.25
C ARG A 86 -5.58 27.25 -18.24
N GLU A 87 -6.42 27.36 -19.25
CA GLU A 87 -7.62 26.53 -19.36
C GLU A 87 -7.28 25.03 -19.45
N GLN A 88 -6.32 24.65 -20.31
CA GLN A 88 -5.86 23.27 -20.46
C GLN A 88 -5.26 22.73 -19.16
N PHE A 89 -4.42 23.52 -18.51
CA PHE A 89 -3.78 23.18 -17.24
C PHE A 89 -4.80 22.92 -16.14
N THR A 90 -5.71 23.88 -15.92
CA THR A 90 -6.75 23.78 -14.88
C THR A 90 -7.72 22.62 -15.17
N ALA A 91 -8.15 22.48 -16.44
CA ALA A 91 -9.05 21.41 -16.84
C ALA A 91 -8.41 20.03 -16.66
N PHE A 92 -7.16 19.86 -17.09
CA PHE A 92 -6.42 18.61 -16.91
C PHE A 92 -6.32 18.22 -15.43
N LEU A 93 -5.86 19.11 -14.57
CA LEU A 93 -5.69 18.84 -13.16
C LEU A 93 -7.05 18.58 -12.47
N SER A 94 -8.07 19.36 -12.80
CA SER A 94 -9.42 19.19 -12.24
C SER A 94 -10.03 17.84 -12.61
N GLN A 95 -9.90 17.40 -13.87
CA GLN A 95 -10.41 16.11 -14.33
C GLN A 95 -9.59 14.96 -13.76
N LEU A 96 -8.27 15.08 -13.69
CA LEU A 96 -7.39 14.04 -13.17
C LEU A 96 -7.62 13.80 -11.67
N LEU A 97 -7.76 14.87 -10.86
CA LEU A 97 -7.86 14.77 -9.40
C LEU A 97 -9.30 14.63 -8.91
N ARG A 98 -10.25 15.34 -9.52
CA ARG A 98 -11.64 15.48 -9.06
C ARG A 98 -12.67 14.97 -10.07
N GLY A 99 -12.22 14.48 -11.22
CA GLY A 99 -13.07 13.99 -12.31
C GLY A 99 -13.77 12.68 -11.99
N SER A 100 -14.78 12.36 -12.83
CA SER A 100 -15.38 11.02 -12.91
C SER A 100 -14.35 9.99 -13.38
N CYS A 101 -14.69 8.70 -13.29
CA CYS A 101 -13.82 7.64 -13.82
C CYS A 101 -13.53 7.81 -15.32
N GLU A 102 -14.55 8.19 -16.11
CA GLU A 102 -14.43 8.50 -17.53
C GLU A 102 -13.43 9.63 -17.79
N GLU A 103 -13.56 10.76 -17.07
CA GLU A 103 -12.67 11.90 -17.21
C GLU A 103 -11.24 11.55 -16.79
N LYS A 104 -11.07 10.82 -15.69
CA LYS A 104 -9.74 10.33 -15.24
C LYS A 104 -9.15 9.39 -16.29
N GLY A 105 -9.93 8.44 -16.81
CA GLY A 105 -9.51 7.51 -17.84
C GLY A 105 -9.05 8.25 -19.10
N LEU A 106 -9.78 9.28 -19.52
CA LEU A 106 -9.38 10.15 -20.64
C LEU A 106 -8.06 10.88 -20.37
N MET A 107 -7.88 11.45 -19.16
CA MET A 107 -6.62 12.13 -18.82
C MET A 107 -5.43 11.16 -18.82
N VAL A 108 -5.63 9.97 -18.28
CA VAL A 108 -4.62 8.90 -18.28
C VAL A 108 -4.31 8.46 -19.72
N MET A 109 -5.32 8.28 -20.58
CA MET A 109 -5.14 7.96 -21.99
C MET A 109 -4.33 9.05 -22.70
N ASN A 110 -4.59 10.33 -22.41
CA ASN A 110 -3.84 11.46 -22.94
C ASN A 110 -2.36 11.44 -22.50
N MET A 111 -2.05 10.93 -21.32
CA MET A 111 -0.67 10.79 -20.84
C MET A 111 0.05 9.58 -21.46
N ILE A 112 -0.69 8.52 -21.79
CA ILE A 112 -0.14 7.27 -22.35
C ILE A 112 0.11 7.39 -23.84
N SER A 113 -0.84 7.95 -24.59
CA SER A 113 -0.87 7.90 -26.06
C SER A 113 0.44 8.37 -26.68
N ALA A 114 0.94 7.60 -27.63
CA ALA A 114 2.06 8.01 -28.46
C ALA A 114 1.69 9.19 -29.38
N ALA A 115 2.70 9.82 -29.96
CA ALA A 115 2.48 10.91 -30.91
C ALA A 115 1.81 10.41 -32.20
N GLU A 116 2.05 9.17 -32.59
CA GLU A 116 1.55 8.54 -33.80
C GLU A 116 1.08 7.11 -33.56
N GLY A 117 -0.07 6.76 -34.10
CA GLY A 117 -0.65 5.42 -34.07
C GLY A 117 -1.54 5.08 -32.87
N PRO A 118 -2.12 3.88 -32.86
CA PRO A 118 -2.98 3.43 -31.77
C PRO A 118 -2.17 3.12 -30.51
N THR A 119 -2.71 3.46 -29.35
CA THR A 119 -2.12 3.09 -28.05
C THR A 119 -2.13 1.57 -27.87
N LYS A 120 -1.02 1.01 -27.49
CA LYS A 120 -0.85 -0.43 -27.23
C LYS A 120 -0.63 -0.71 -25.74
N THR A 121 -0.84 -1.95 -25.33
CA THR A 121 -0.61 -2.38 -23.95
C THR A 121 0.83 -2.12 -23.47
N ARG A 122 1.82 -2.20 -24.34
CA ARG A 122 3.22 -1.80 -24.01
C ARG A 122 3.34 -0.35 -23.59
N ASP A 123 2.51 0.54 -24.15
CA ASP A 123 2.53 1.97 -23.81
C ASP A 123 1.90 2.17 -22.42
N VAL A 124 0.85 1.39 -22.10
CA VAL A 124 0.24 1.35 -20.78
C VAL A 124 1.22 0.80 -19.75
N GLN A 125 1.92 -0.29 -20.07
CA GLN A 125 2.96 -0.84 -19.20
C GLN A 125 4.04 0.20 -18.92
N LYS A 126 4.58 0.84 -19.97
CA LYS A 126 5.62 1.86 -19.81
C LYS A 126 5.14 3.08 -19.01
N PHE A 127 3.89 3.49 -19.18
CA PHE A 127 3.26 4.50 -18.33
C PHE A 127 3.20 4.07 -16.87
N THR A 128 2.79 2.82 -16.61
CA THR A 128 2.69 2.26 -15.25
C THR A 128 4.07 2.17 -14.57
N GLU A 129 5.11 1.76 -15.32
CA GLU A 129 6.50 1.77 -14.84
C GLU A 129 6.94 3.18 -14.45
N ASP A 130 6.72 4.17 -15.33
CA ASP A 130 7.08 5.56 -15.07
C ASP A 130 6.28 6.14 -13.88
N LEU A 131 5.02 5.72 -13.71
CA LEU A 131 4.17 6.15 -12.59
C LEU A 131 4.66 5.59 -11.25
N VAL A 132 4.91 4.28 -11.17
CA VAL A 132 5.42 3.61 -9.95
C VAL A 132 6.80 4.17 -9.58
N ALA A 133 7.70 4.30 -10.55
CA ALA A 133 9.02 4.91 -10.33
C ALA A 133 8.91 6.35 -9.82
N SER A 134 7.96 7.12 -10.35
CA SER A 134 7.75 8.52 -9.93
C SER A 134 7.23 8.62 -8.51
N VAL A 135 6.34 7.73 -8.09
CA VAL A 135 5.84 7.69 -6.70
C VAL A 135 6.99 7.41 -5.73
N ALA A 136 7.77 6.36 -5.99
CA ALA A 136 8.92 6.01 -5.15
C ALA A 136 9.94 7.16 -5.09
N HIS A 137 10.25 7.78 -6.23
CA HIS A 137 11.15 8.93 -6.33
C HIS A 137 10.65 10.12 -5.51
N VAL A 138 9.37 10.50 -5.68
CA VAL A 138 8.76 11.64 -4.95
C VAL A 138 8.79 11.42 -3.45
N LEU A 139 8.39 10.24 -2.97
CA LEU A 139 8.39 9.93 -1.53
C LEU A 139 9.81 9.97 -0.95
N THR A 140 10.80 9.46 -1.69
CA THR A 140 12.22 9.50 -1.28
C THR A 140 12.75 10.93 -1.26
N HIS A 141 12.54 11.68 -2.35
CA HIS A 141 13.00 13.07 -2.50
C HIS A 141 12.40 14.00 -1.42
N ARG A 142 11.16 13.74 -1.02
CA ARG A 142 10.44 14.50 0.00
C ARG A 142 10.70 14.03 1.43
N HIS A 143 11.48 12.97 1.63
CA HIS A 143 11.67 12.32 2.94
C HIS A 143 10.34 11.88 3.59
N GLU A 144 9.36 11.48 2.77
CA GLU A 144 8.03 11.02 3.21
C GLU A 144 7.94 9.49 3.34
N LEU A 145 9.06 8.78 3.43
CA LEU A 145 9.13 7.33 3.65
C LEU A 145 8.77 6.92 5.08
N ARG A 146 8.63 7.89 6.01
CA ARG A 146 8.14 7.71 7.37
C ARG A 146 8.85 6.58 8.16
N GLY A 147 10.18 6.52 8.03
CA GLY A 147 11.03 5.54 8.71
C GLY A 147 11.29 4.24 7.93
N TRP A 148 10.60 4.01 6.81
CA TRP A 148 10.96 2.92 5.90
C TRP A 148 12.22 3.29 5.12
N THR A 149 13.16 2.37 5.07
CA THR A 149 14.40 2.58 4.31
C THR A 149 14.25 2.01 2.91
N CYS A 150 14.72 2.77 1.91
CA CYS A 150 14.98 2.18 0.60
C CYS A 150 16.38 1.56 0.63
N ARG A 151 16.51 0.27 0.39
CA ARG A 151 17.82 -0.38 0.17
C ARG A 151 18.51 0.39 -0.97
N LYS A 152 19.69 0.99 -0.70
CA LYS A 152 20.55 1.68 -1.71
C LYS A 152 19.93 2.87 -2.45
N SER A 153 19.10 3.70 -1.82
CA SER A 153 18.46 4.89 -2.43
C SER A 153 17.48 4.61 -3.59
N GLU A 154 17.33 3.38 -4.03
CA GLU A 154 16.46 2.99 -5.14
C GLU A 154 15.57 1.81 -4.74
N VAL A 155 14.37 1.78 -5.30
CA VAL A 155 13.47 0.63 -5.16
C VAL A 155 14.06 -0.55 -5.93
N PRO A 156 14.09 -1.78 -5.36
CA PRO A 156 14.56 -2.95 -6.09
C PRO A 156 13.80 -3.13 -7.40
N PRO A 157 14.49 -3.43 -8.52
CA PRO A 157 13.84 -3.64 -9.83
C PRO A 157 12.74 -4.70 -9.77
N ASP A 158 12.94 -5.76 -9.01
CA ASP A 158 11.99 -6.87 -8.88
C ASP A 158 10.69 -6.43 -8.20
N SER A 159 10.77 -5.62 -7.15
CA SER A 159 9.59 -5.05 -6.48
C SER A 159 8.82 -4.08 -7.38
N MET A 160 9.54 -3.27 -8.15
CA MET A 160 8.93 -2.40 -9.14
C MET A 160 8.18 -3.20 -10.20
N GLN A 161 8.81 -4.24 -10.75
CA GLN A 161 8.20 -5.12 -11.74
C GLN A 161 6.97 -5.86 -11.16
N ALA A 162 7.06 -6.35 -9.93
CA ALA A 162 5.96 -7.01 -9.25
C ALA A 162 4.76 -6.06 -9.05
N MET A 163 5.02 -4.80 -8.64
CA MET A 163 3.97 -3.77 -8.51
C MET A 163 3.34 -3.44 -9.86
N VAL A 164 4.13 -3.21 -10.90
CA VAL A 164 3.63 -2.93 -12.26
C VAL A 164 2.80 -4.10 -12.78
N ALA A 165 3.28 -5.33 -12.62
CA ALA A 165 2.54 -6.53 -13.03
C ALA A 165 1.21 -6.66 -12.27
N GLN A 166 1.20 -6.34 -10.98
CA GLN A 166 -0.02 -6.35 -10.17
C GLN A 166 -1.02 -5.30 -10.65
N LEU A 167 -0.60 -4.08 -10.92
CA LEU A 167 -1.48 -3.02 -11.40
C LEU A 167 -2.08 -3.37 -12.77
N LEU A 168 -1.30 -4.00 -13.66
CA LEU A 168 -1.76 -4.43 -14.98
C LEU A 168 -2.61 -5.70 -14.95
N SER A 169 -2.48 -6.55 -13.93
CA SER A 169 -3.20 -7.83 -13.87
C SER A 169 -4.72 -7.70 -13.84
N GLU A 170 -5.24 -6.54 -13.46
CA GLU A 170 -6.67 -6.22 -13.47
C GLU A 170 -7.16 -5.62 -14.81
N MET A 171 -6.25 -5.35 -15.74
CA MET A 171 -6.60 -4.83 -17.06
C MET A 171 -7.29 -5.92 -17.88
N LYS A 172 -8.51 -5.63 -18.36
CA LYS A 172 -9.30 -6.54 -19.18
C LYS A 172 -9.31 -6.06 -20.63
N PHE A 173 -9.23 -6.99 -21.55
CA PHE A 173 -9.36 -6.76 -22.98
C PHE A 173 -10.80 -6.95 -23.44
N GLN A 174 -11.11 -6.49 -24.66
CA GLN A 174 -12.46 -6.55 -25.24
C GLN A 174 -13.04 -7.98 -25.35
N ASP A 175 -12.15 -8.97 -25.47
CA ASP A 175 -12.49 -10.40 -25.47
C ASP A 175 -12.73 -10.98 -24.06
N GLY A 176 -12.63 -10.16 -23.01
CA GLY A 176 -12.81 -10.54 -21.63
C GLY A 176 -11.60 -11.18 -20.95
N TYR A 177 -10.49 -11.39 -21.67
CA TYR A 177 -9.25 -11.88 -21.06
C TYR A 177 -8.55 -10.78 -20.26
N LYS A 178 -7.96 -11.16 -19.14
CA LYS A 178 -7.09 -10.27 -18.34
C LYS A 178 -5.68 -10.24 -18.90
N PHE A 179 -4.93 -9.18 -18.57
CA PHE A 179 -3.51 -9.10 -18.90
C PHE A 179 -2.74 -10.25 -18.24
N GLN A 180 -2.04 -11.05 -19.06
CA GLN A 180 -1.31 -12.25 -18.61
C GLN A 180 0.21 -12.18 -18.87
N GLY A 181 0.73 -11.00 -19.23
CA GLY A 181 2.15 -10.81 -19.42
C GLY A 181 2.57 -10.46 -20.85
N PRO A 182 3.82 -10.77 -21.26
CA PRO A 182 4.44 -10.23 -22.47
C PRO A 182 3.69 -10.48 -23.78
N GLN A 183 2.94 -11.59 -23.87
CA GLN A 183 2.16 -11.92 -25.06
C GLN A 183 1.03 -10.93 -25.37
N CYS A 184 0.62 -10.13 -24.40
CA CYS A 184 -0.47 -9.16 -24.56
C CYS A 184 0.04 -7.75 -24.92
N LEU A 185 1.34 -7.52 -25.03
CA LEU A 185 1.93 -6.19 -25.16
C LEU A 185 1.59 -5.46 -26.47
N ASP A 186 1.30 -6.19 -27.52
CA ASP A 186 0.98 -5.63 -28.84
C ASP A 186 -0.52 -5.35 -29.07
N GLN A 187 -1.37 -5.70 -28.09
CA GLN A 187 -2.81 -5.46 -28.20
C GLN A 187 -3.11 -3.96 -28.13
N VAL A 188 -4.07 -3.53 -28.96
CA VAL A 188 -4.53 -2.14 -28.99
C VAL A 188 -5.44 -1.88 -27.80
N CYS A 189 -5.19 -0.77 -27.11
CA CYS A 189 -6.00 -0.31 -25.99
C CYS A 189 -6.80 0.92 -26.42
N ASP A 190 -8.12 0.85 -26.27
CA ASP A 190 -9.00 2.01 -26.44
C ASP A 190 -9.25 2.76 -25.11
N GLN A 191 -9.97 3.86 -25.20
CA GLN A 191 -10.29 4.69 -24.04
C GLN A 191 -11.12 3.94 -23.00
N ALA A 192 -12.09 3.10 -23.43
CA ALA A 192 -12.96 2.37 -22.52
C ALA A 192 -12.19 1.35 -21.69
N MET A 193 -11.19 0.69 -22.27
CA MET A 193 -10.30 -0.23 -21.55
C MET A 193 -9.47 0.49 -20.49
N ILE A 194 -8.93 1.68 -20.80
CA ILE A 194 -8.17 2.49 -19.83
C ILE A 194 -9.09 3.00 -18.73
N GLU A 195 -10.32 3.41 -19.05
CA GLU A 195 -11.30 3.84 -18.06
C GLU A 195 -11.66 2.69 -17.10
N GLU A 196 -11.96 1.48 -17.62
CA GLU A 196 -12.24 0.29 -16.81
C GLU A 196 -11.04 -0.07 -15.94
N TRP A 197 -9.83 -0.02 -16.49
CA TRP A 197 -8.60 -0.28 -15.74
C TRP A 197 -8.41 0.72 -14.58
N VAL A 198 -8.52 2.02 -14.84
CA VAL A 198 -8.40 3.07 -13.80
C VAL A 198 -9.48 2.91 -12.72
N PHE A 199 -10.69 2.47 -13.11
CA PHE A 199 -11.78 2.20 -12.17
C PHE A 199 -11.47 1.02 -11.24
N HIS A 200 -11.00 -0.11 -11.81
CA HIS A 200 -10.72 -1.32 -11.04
C HIS A 200 -9.39 -1.28 -10.27
N VAL A 201 -8.48 -0.36 -10.61
CA VAL A 201 -7.17 -0.21 -9.98
C VAL A 201 -7.04 1.17 -9.32
N PRO A 202 -7.63 1.37 -8.13
CA PRO A 202 -7.60 2.67 -7.42
C PRO A 202 -6.20 3.23 -7.19
N HIS A 203 -5.19 2.35 -7.11
CA HIS A 203 -3.79 2.75 -6.96
C HIS A 203 -3.31 3.69 -8.05
N VAL A 204 -3.78 3.54 -9.30
CA VAL A 204 -3.42 4.45 -10.40
C VAL A 204 -3.83 5.88 -10.06
N GLY A 205 -5.06 6.07 -9.57
CA GLY A 205 -5.56 7.38 -9.14
C GLY A 205 -4.80 7.94 -7.93
N VAL A 206 -4.51 7.10 -6.94
CA VAL A 206 -3.73 7.49 -5.75
C VAL A 206 -2.31 7.88 -6.14
N PHE A 207 -1.63 7.10 -6.98
CA PHE A 207 -0.27 7.39 -7.45
C PHE A 207 -0.20 8.68 -8.26
N LEU A 208 -1.18 8.92 -9.14
CA LEU A 208 -1.31 10.19 -9.85
C LEU A 208 -1.52 11.36 -8.89
N SER A 209 -2.31 11.18 -7.84
CA SER A 209 -2.48 12.19 -6.79
C SER A 209 -1.15 12.50 -6.08
N VAL A 210 -0.34 11.50 -5.74
CA VAL A 210 1.00 11.69 -5.18
C VAL A 210 1.88 12.49 -6.13
N VAL A 211 1.95 12.07 -7.39
CA VAL A 211 2.77 12.73 -8.43
C VAL A 211 2.36 14.20 -8.61
N VAL A 212 1.08 14.50 -8.64
CA VAL A 212 0.59 15.88 -8.82
C VAL A 212 0.78 16.72 -7.56
N HIS A 213 0.29 16.25 -6.41
CA HIS A 213 0.35 17.07 -5.18
C HIS A 213 1.78 17.26 -4.67
N ARG A 214 2.59 16.20 -4.70
CA ARG A 214 3.96 16.25 -4.16
C ARG A 214 5.00 16.60 -5.21
N GLY A 215 4.84 16.11 -6.42
CA GLY A 215 5.78 16.33 -7.51
C GLY A 215 5.69 17.74 -8.12
N LEU A 216 4.48 18.27 -8.33
CA LEU A 216 4.27 19.64 -8.82
C LEU A 216 4.21 20.68 -7.69
N CYS A 217 4.35 20.28 -6.42
CA CYS A 217 4.22 21.16 -5.24
C CYS A 217 2.86 21.87 -5.16
N LEU A 218 1.80 21.20 -5.62
CA LEU A 218 0.43 21.66 -5.52
C LEU A 218 -0.19 21.22 -4.19
N LEU A 219 -0.99 22.09 -3.59
CA LEU A 219 -1.96 21.75 -2.55
C LEU A 219 -1.32 20.99 -1.35
N GLY A 220 -0.41 21.66 -0.63
CA GLY A 220 0.28 21.11 0.53
C GLY A 220 -0.65 20.53 1.62
N SER A 221 -1.93 20.92 1.64
CA SER A 221 -2.89 20.56 2.68
C SER A 221 -3.90 19.47 2.32
N SER A 222 -4.15 19.17 1.03
CA SER A 222 -5.26 18.29 0.63
C SER A 222 -4.88 16.80 0.49
N PHE A 223 -3.61 16.48 0.40
CA PHE A 223 -3.12 15.10 0.31
C PHE A 223 -2.24 14.76 1.52
N ASP A 224 -2.70 13.82 2.33
CA ASP A 224 -1.94 13.29 3.47
C ASP A 224 -1.23 11.99 3.08
N PRO A 225 0.11 11.99 2.94
CA PRO A 225 0.87 10.78 2.61
C PRO A 225 0.83 9.73 3.73
N SER A 226 0.38 10.09 4.95
CA SER A 226 0.23 9.15 6.07
C SER A 226 -0.78 8.04 5.78
N THR A 227 -1.69 8.26 4.84
CA THR A 227 -2.66 7.25 4.40
C THR A 227 -2.05 6.25 3.41
N LEU A 228 -0.93 6.59 2.78
CA LEU A 228 -0.25 5.75 1.79
C LEU A 228 0.86 4.92 2.42
N VAL A 229 1.71 5.56 3.23
CA VAL A 229 2.86 4.93 3.88
C VAL A 229 2.67 5.02 5.40
N PRO A 230 2.50 3.90 6.11
CA PRO A 230 2.43 3.89 7.58
C PRO A 230 3.74 4.39 8.19
N GLU A 231 3.68 4.93 9.39
CA GLU A 231 4.87 5.22 10.18
C GLU A 231 5.53 3.92 10.63
N CYS A 232 6.82 3.77 10.34
CA CYS A 232 7.62 2.62 10.75
C CYS A 232 8.17 2.86 12.15
N LEU A 233 7.75 2.06 13.12
CA LEU A 233 8.24 2.05 14.49
C LEU A 233 9.08 0.79 14.72
N ALA A 234 10.24 0.72 14.09
CA ALA A 234 11.28 -0.24 14.38
C ALA A 234 12.27 0.36 15.40
N ASP A 235 12.86 -0.49 16.24
CA ASP A 235 13.85 -0.02 17.22
C ASP A 235 15.06 0.58 16.48
N GLN A 236 15.33 1.86 16.75
CA GLN A 236 16.17 2.71 15.89
C GLN A 236 17.67 2.55 16.13
N GLY A 237 18.13 1.38 16.49
CA GLY A 237 19.58 1.12 16.59
C GLY A 237 20.36 1.22 15.26
N GLY A 238 19.72 1.65 14.16
CA GLY A 238 20.34 1.89 12.84
C GLY A 238 20.84 0.63 12.12
N ARG A 239 20.56 -0.56 12.64
CA ARG A 239 21.04 -1.85 12.10
C ARG A 239 19.94 -2.74 11.52
N PHE A 240 18.68 -2.34 11.67
CA PHE A 240 17.56 -3.13 11.17
C PHE A 240 17.25 -2.78 9.71
N GLU A 241 17.19 -3.80 8.87
CA GLU A 241 16.79 -3.68 7.48
C GLU A 241 15.58 -4.61 7.25
N SER A 242 14.42 -4.02 6.95
CA SER A 242 13.18 -4.77 6.74
C SER A 242 13.23 -5.63 5.47
N ILE A 243 12.52 -6.77 5.50
CA ILE A 243 12.18 -7.57 4.32
C ILE A 243 11.34 -6.75 3.33
N LEU A 244 10.48 -5.86 3.87
CA LEU A 244 9.56 -5.04 3.07
C LEU A 244 10.25 -3.76 2.60
N ASP A 245 10.12 -3.46 1.31
CA ASP A 245 10.41 -2.15 0.75
C ASP A 245 9.16 -1.24 0.73
N VAL A 246 9.32 0.02 0.31
CA VAL A 246 8.23 1.00 0.31
C VAL A 246 7.05 0.60 -0.59
N LEU A 247 7.29 -0.06 -1.74
CA LEU A 247 6.22 -0.50 -2.64
C LEU A 247 5.44 -1.65 -2.03
N SER A 248 6.12 -2.60 -1.40
CA SER A 248 5.51 -3.70 -0.66
C SER A 248 4.65 -3.19 0.50
N VAL A 249 5.15 -2.17 1.23
CA VAL A 249 4.41 -1.52 2.31
C VAL A 249 3.16 -0.81 1.79
N ILE A 250 3.26 -0.04 0.70
CA ILE A 250 2.13 0.62 0.05
C ILE A 250 1.09 -0.42 -0.38
N TYR A 251 1.53 -1.50 -1.02
CA TYR A 251 0.66 -2.57 -1.47
C TYR A 251 -0.10 -3.21 -0.32
N LEU A 252 0.60 -3.66 0.72
CA LEU A 252 -0.02 -4.29 1.89
C LEU A 252 -0.93 -3.33 2.66
N SER A 253 -0.48 -2.09 2.87
CA SER A 253 -1.26 -1.05 3.54
C SER A 253 -2.60 -0.82 2.86
N SER A 254 -2.66 -0.86 1.53
CA SER A 254 -3.89 -0.64 0.77
C SER A 254 -4.98 -1.70 1.02
N HIS A 255 -4.59 -2.92 1.44
CA HIS A 255 -5.50 -4.03 1.74
C HIS A 255 -5.94 -4.08 3.20
N LEU A 256 -5.40 -3.22 4.04
CA LEU A 256 -5.76 -3.12 5.45
C LEU A 256 -6.91 -2.13 5.68
N ALA A 257 -7.60 -2.28 6.80
CA ALA A 257 -8.57 -1.29 7.25
C ALA A 257 -7.87 0.04 7.63
N PRO A 258 -8.54 1.21 7.51
CA PRO A 258 -7.93 2.52 7.74
C PRO A 258 -7.20 2.65 9.08
N GLU A 259 -7.75 2.06 10.14
CA GLU A 259 -7.17 2.07 11.49
C GLU A 259 -5.81 1.35 11.57
N HIS A 260 -5.51 0.45 10.63
CA HIS A 260 -4.28 -0.32 10.57
C HIS A 260 -3.22 0.27 9.62
N ARG A 261 -3.53 1.37 8.92
CA ARG A 261 -2.65 1.98 7.90
C ARG A 261 -1.72 3.05 8.46
N GLN A 262 -1.91 3.51 9.70
CA GLN A 262 -1.21 4.70 10.19
C GLN A 262 0.18 4.40 10.74
N ARG A 263 0.32 3.32 11.53
CA ARG A 263 1.54 2.96 12.25
C ARG A 263 1.75 1.47 12.25
N TRP A 264 2.98 1.05 11.94
CA TRP A 264 3.42 -0.34 12.01
C TRP A 264 4.60 -0.43 12.97
N ARG A 265 4.44 -1.22 14.02
CA ARG A 265 5.45 -1.44 15.04
C ARG A 265 6.08 -2.80 14.87
N LEU A 266 7.41 -2.88 14.80
CA LEU A 266 8.11 -4.15 14.75
C LEU A 266 7.95 -4.89 16.08
N LEU A 267 7.24 -6.02 16.04
CA LEU A 267 7.07 -6.90 17.20
C LEU A 267 8.19 -7.92 17.28
N PHE A 268 8.52 -8.55 16.16
CA PHE A 268 9.51 -9.59 16.08
C PHE A 268 10.29 -9.49 14.76
N SER A 269 11.59 -9.78 14.83
CA SER A 269 12.44 -9.99 13.67
C SER A 269 13.52 -11.01 14.01
N THR A 270 13.77 -11.95 13.10
CA THR A 270 14.89 -12.90 13.25
C THR A 270 16.24 -12.21 13.33
N GLN A 271 16.37 -11.06 12.69
CA GLN A 271 17.60 -10.26 12.72
C GLN A 271 17.90 -9.69 14.11
N LEU A 272 16.87 -9.25 14.84
CA LEU A 272 17.03 -8.58 16.16
C LEU A 272 16.82 -9.53 17.34
N HIS A 273 15.89 -10.48 17.23
CA HIS A 273 15.46 -11.34 18.33
C HIS A 273 15.94 -12.80 18.19
N GLY A 274 16.68 -13.08 17.10
CA GLY A 274 17.18 -14.43 16.81
C GLY A 274 16.12 -15.40 16.27
N GLN A 275 16.55 -16.62 16.00
CA GLN A 275 15.73 -17.67 15.40
C GLN A 275 15.18 -18.60 16.50
N SER A 276 14.12 -18.16 17.17
CA SER A 276 13.49 -18.93 18.25
C SER A 276 11.98 -18.80 18.23
N PHE A 277 11.28 -19.94 18.21
CA PHE A 277 9.83 -19.96 18.24
C PHE A 277 9.25 -19.45 19.58
N SER A 278 9.91 -19.72 20.68
CA SER A 278 9.49 -19.20 21.99
C SER A 278 9.63 -17.68 22.07
N GLN A 279 10.69 -17.09 21.48
CA GLN A 279 10.84 -15.65 21.35
C GLN A 279 9.75 -15.08 20.43
N LEU A 280 9.49 -15.71 19.30
CA LEU A 280 8.36 -15.32 18.44
C LEU A 280 7.06 -15.24 19.25
N CYS A 281 6.67 -16.32 19.93
CA CYS A 281 5.45 -16.38 20.74
C CYS A 281 5.39 -15.25 21.78
N SER A 282 6.49 -15.01 22.51
CA SER A 282 6.54 -13.97 23.54
C SER A 282 6.33 -12.56 23.02
N HIS A 283 6.78 -12.28 21.79
CA HIS A 283 6.69 -10.97 21.16
C HIS A 283 5.35 -10.69 20.47
N ILE A 284 4.66 -11.75 19.98
CA ILE A 284 3.42 -11.56 19.21
C ILE A 284 2.14 -11.80 19.99
N THR A 285 2.22 -12.54 21.11
CA THR A 285 1.04 -12.86 21.91
C THR A 285 0.45 -11.61 22.55
N SER A 286 -0.87 -11.44 22.43
CA SER A 286 -1.63 -10.32 22.99
C SER A 286 -1.23 -8.93 22.46
N GLN A 287 -0.61 -8.85 21.26
CA GLN A 287 -0.12 -7.58 20.67
C GLN A 287 -1.08 -6.95 19.63
N GLY A 288 -2.31 -7.45 19.50
CA GLY A 288 -3.29 -6.95 18.53
C GLY A 288 -3.08 -7.48 17.11
N PRO A 289 -3.75 -6.86 16.13
CA PRO A 289 -3.61 -7.21 14.73
C PRO A 289 -2.17 -7.10 14.25
N SER A 290 -1.75 -8.03 13.38
CA SER A 290 -0.37 -8.06 12.92
C SER A 290 -0.20 -8.59 11.50
N LEU A 291 0.89 -8.16 10.84
CA LEU A 291 1.38 -8.72 9.59
C LEU A 291 2.58 -9.62 9.89
N LEU A 292 2.50 -10.87 9.45
CA LEU A 292 3.58 -11.83 9.44
C LEU A 292 4.23 -11.82 8.06
N VAL A 293 5.54 -11.65 7.97
CA VAL A 293 6.31 -11.60 6.71
C VAL A 293 7.47 -12.58 6.79
N LEU A 294 7.64 -13.40 5.77
CA LEU A 294 8.76 -14.34 5.63
C LEU A 294 9.46 -14.11 4.30
N GLU A 295 10.79 -14.29 4.31
CA GLU A 295 11.61 -14.45 3.11
C GLU A 295 12.25 -15.84 3.18
N ASP A 296 11.88 -16.72 2.24
CA ASP A 296 12.46 -18.04 2.17
C ASP A 296 13.84 -18.03 1.48
N ARG A 297 14.52 -19.17 1.50
CA ARG A 297 15.85 -19.29 0.90
C ARG A 297 15.87 -19.21 -0.61
N ASP A 298 14.74 -19.41 -1.25
CA ASP A 298 14.56 -19.27 -2.69
C ASP A 298 14.22 -17.83 -3.09
N GLY A 299 14.15 -16.89 -2.12
CA GLY A 299 13.87 -15.47 -2.34
C GLY A 299 12.39 -15.14 -2.49
N TYR A 300 11.48 -16.06 -2.17
CA TYR A 300 10.05 -15.78 -2.12
C TYR A 300 9.72 -14.99 -0.85
N VAL A 301 8.96 -13.90 -1.00
CA VAL A 301 8.47 -13.09 0.11
C VAL A 301 6.96 -13.23 0.18
N PHE A 302 6.48 -13.72 1.31
CA PHE A 302 5.06 -13.99 1.54
C PHE A 302 4.72 -13.92 3.03
N GLY A 303 3.42 -14.01 3.32
CA GLY A 303 2.99 -13.95 4.72
C GLY A 303 1.48 -13.94 4.89
N GLY A 304 1.04 -13.36 6.01
CA GLY A 304 -0.37 -13.24 6.31
C GLY A 304 -0.71 -12.10 7.27
N PHE A 305 -1.90 -11.58 7.14
CA PHE A 305 -2.50 -10.64 8.07
C PHE A 305 -3.37 -11.36 9.09
N ALA A 306 -3.07 -11.16 10.35
CA ALA A 306 -3.82 -11.62 11.52
C ALA A 306 -4.69 -10.46 12.03
N SER A 307 -6.01 -10.62 12.01
CA SER A 307 -6.98 -9.58 12.35
C SER A 307 -7.12 -9.31 13.84
N CYS A 308 -6.59 -10.18 14.68
CA CYS A 308 -6.65 -10.08 16.14
C CYS A 308 -5.34 -10.53 16.79
N SER A 309 -5.26 -10.37 18.11
CA SER A 309 -4.12 -10.85 18.90
C SER A 309 -3.95 -12.36 18.79
N TRP A 310 -2.69 -12.79 18.69
CA TRP A 310 -2.33 -14.20 18.79
C TRP A 310 -2.47 -14.70 20.23
N GLU A 311 -3.06 -15.88 20.37
CA GLU A 311 -3.13 -16.61 21.63
C GLU A 311 -2.56 -18.01 21.44
N VAL A 312 -1.76 -18.49 22.40
CA VAL A 312 -1.21 -19.85 22.36
C VAL A 312 -2.31 -20.83 22.81
N LYS A 313 -2.93 -21.51 21.84
CA LYS A 313 -4.00 -22.50 22.09
C LYS A 313 -4.13 -23.45 20.91
N PRO A 314 -4.55 -24.73 21.14
CA PRO A 314 -4.67 -25.74 20.09
C PRO A 314 -5.93 -25.60 19.22
N GLN A 315 -6.55 -24.43 19.16
CA GLN A 315 -7.74 -24.13 18.34
C GLN A 315 -7.45 -23.05 17.33
N PHE A 316 -8.17 -23.08 16.21
CA PHE A 316 -8.17 -21.97 15.25
C PHE A 316 -8.79 -20.71 15.87
N GLN A 317 -8.29 -19.58 15.48
CA GLN A 317 -8.66 -18.24 15.97
C GLN A 317 -8.68 -17.23 14.82
N GLY A 318 -9.05 -15.98 15.12
CA GLY A 318 -9.17 -14.95 14.10
C GLY A 318 -10.56 -14.88 13.47
N ASP A 319 -10.68 -14.08 12.44
CA ASP A 319 -11.92 -13.86 11.71
C ASP A 319 -11.68 -13.71 10.19
N ASN A 320 -12.75 -13.45 9.44
CA ASN A 320 -12.75 -13.36 7.99
C ASN A 320 -12.03 -12.12 7.41
N ARG A 321 -11.49 -11.24 8.24
CA ARG A 321 -10.60 -10.13 7.83
C ARG A 321 -9.16 -10.60 7.62
N CYS A 322 -8.79 -11.77 8.17
CA CYS A 322 -7.49 -12.37 7.91
C CYS A 322 -7.31 -12.70 6.43
N PHE A 323 -6.09 -12.58 5.93
CA PHE A 323 -5.74 -12.95 4.57
C PHE A 323 -4.28 -13.43 4.47
N LEU A 324 -3.97 -14.18 3.42
CA LEU A 324 -2.61 -14.49 3.03
C LEU A 324 -2.17 -13.57 1.89
N PHE A 325 -0.86 -13.38 1.75
CA PHE A 325 -0.31 -12.59 0.66
C PHE A 325 1.04 -13.13 0.18
N SER A 326 1.39 -12.79 -1.04
CA SER A 326 2.73 -12.88 -1.60
C SER A 326 3.19 -11.50 -2.07
N ILE A 327 4.50 -11.24 -1.98
CA ILE A 327 5.15 -10.01 -2.44
C ILE A 327 6.12 -10.31 -3.57
N ALA A 328 6.99 -11.31 -3.39
CA ALA A 328 7.92 -11.76 -4.41
C ALA A 328 7.73 -13.26 -4.68
N PRO A 329 7.82 -13.70 -5.94
CA PRO A 329 8.12 -12.93 -7.16
C PRO A 329 6.90 -12.15 -7.71
N ARG A 330 5.72 -12.32 -7.12
CA ARG A 330 4.45 -11.70 -7.58
C ARG A 330 3.66 -11.18 -6.40
N MET A 331 3.20 -9.93 -6.51
CA MET A 331 2.29 -9.35 -5.53
C MET A 331 0.87 -9.89 -5.72
N ALA A 332 0.30 -10.47 -4.67
CA ALA A 332 -1.08 -10.94 -4.61
C ALA A 332 -1.58 -10.99 -3.17
N THR A 333 -2.89 -10.77 -2.97
CA THR A 333 -3.60 -11.00 -1.71
C THR A 333 -4.65 -12.07 -1.90
N HIS A 334 -4.79 -12.94 -0.90
CA HIS A 334 -5.70 -14.08 -0.92
C HIS A 334 -6.67 -13.96 0.24
N LEU A 335 -7.89 -13.58 -0.10
CA LEU A 335 -8.94 -13.31 0.89
C LEU A 335 -9.68 -14.58 1.29
N HIS A 336 -10.44 -14.48 2.36
CA HIS A 336 -11.27 -15.57 2.87
C HIS A 336 -12.35 -16.02 1.87
N THR A 337 -12.48 -17.35 1.71
CA THR A 337 -13.41 -17.97 0.75
C THR A 337 -14.82 -18.22 1.30
N GLY A 338 -15.00 -18.19 2.61
CA GLY A 338 -16.23 -18.61 3.27
C GLY A 338 -16.34 -20.13 3.51
N TYR A 339 -15.36 -20.93 3.10
CA TYR A 339 -15.43 -22.38 3.20
C TYR A 339 -15.28 -22.90 4.65
N ASN A 340 -14.36 -22.30 5.43
CA ASN A 340 -14.12 -22.67 6.83
C ASN A 340 -13.61 -21.46 7.64
N ASN A 341 -13.44 -21.62 8.94
CA ASN A 341 -12.98 -20.59 9.87
C ASN A 341 -11.54 -20.85 10.37
N HIS A 342 -10.71 -21.50 9.58
CA HIS A 342 -9.34 -21.84 9.93
C HIS A 342 -8.37 -20.68 9.64
N PHE A 343 -8.65 -19.49 10.19
CA PHE A 343 -7.93 -18.27 9.84
C PHE A 343 -6.51 -18.24 10.39
N MET A 344 -6.35 -18.43 11.68
CA MET A 344 -5.10 -18.35 12.42
C MET A 344 -4.98 -19.53 13.36
N TYR A 345 -3.76 -20.00 13.59
CA TYR A 345 -3.44 -21.06 14.54
C TYR A 345 -2.08 -20.80 15.16
N LEU A 346 -1.99 -20.85 16.50
CA LEU A 346 -0.74 -20.76 17.23
C LEU A 346 -0.78 -21.72 18.41
N ASN A 347 0.11 -22.72 18.38
CA ASN A 347 0.23 -23.68 19.48
C ASN A 347 1.71 -23.92 19.80
N TYR A 348 2.00 -24.06 21.10
CA TYR A 348 3.36 -24.31 21.58
C TYR A 348 3.34 -25.04 22.92
N GLY A 349 4.23 -26.02 23.07
CA GLY A 349 4.38 -26.78 24.31
C GLY A 349 3.32 -27.85 24.55
N GLN A 350 2.48 -28.18 23.56
CA GLN A 350 1.46 -29.23 23.63
C GLN A 350 1.98 -30.51 22.99
N GLN A 351 1.58 -31.67 23.55
CA GLN A 351 2.01 -32.99 23.03
C GLN A 351 1.07 -33.57 21.99
N THR A 352 -0.21 -33.23 22.02
CA THR A 352 -1.26 -33.86 21.22
C THR A 352 -1.62 -33.13 19.93
N MET A 353 -1.24 -31.87 19.81
CA MET A 353 -1.57 -31.04 18.66
C MET A 353 -0.30 -30.45 18.05
N PRO A 354 -0.28 -30.15 16.74
CA PRO A 354 0.88 -29.59 16.08
C PRO A 354 1.37 -28.31 16.77
N ASN A 355 2.66 -28.24 17.07
CA ASN A 355 3.31 -27.04 17.62
C ASN A 355 3.87 -26.20 16.49
N GLY A 356 3.39 -24.97 16.37
CA GLY A 356 3.78 -24.03 15.31
C GLY A 356 2.77 -22.91 15.15
N LEU A 357 3.01 -22.04 14.17
CA LEU A 357 2.13 -20.97 13.74
C LEU A 357 1.59 -21.29 12.35
N GLY A 358 0.29 -21.20 12.16
CA GLY A 358 -0.36 -21.52 10.88
C GLY A 358 -1.46 -20.54 10.50
N MET A 359 -1.69 -20.42 9.20
CA MET A 359 -2.81 -19.67 8.63
C MET A 359 -3.42 -20.41 7.44
N GLY A 360 -4.74 -20.58 7.49
CA GLY A 360 -5.52 -21.23 6.44
C GLY A 360 -5.33 -22.75 6.32
N GLY A 361 -6.27 -23.43 5.68
CA GLY A 361 -6.21 -24.87 5.47
C GLY A 361 -6.66 -25.67 6.69
N GLN A 362 -5.88 -26.68 7.05
CA GLN A 362 -6.14 -27.56 8.20
C GLN A 362 -4.83 -28.15 8.72
N HIS A 363 -4.87 -28.86 9.83
CA HIS A 363 -3.69 -29.52 10.39
C HIS A 363 -2.97 -30.39 9.34
N HIS A 364 -1.65 -30.22 9.25
CA HIS A 364 -0.73 -30.79 8.27
C HIS A 364 -0.87 -30.28 6.82
N TYR A 365 -1.87 -29.44 6.52
CA TYR A 365 -2.16 -28.88 5.19
C TYR A 365 -2.47 -27.40 5.29
N PHE A 366 -1.61 -26.66 6.00
CA PHE A 366 -1.77 -25.20 6.11
C PHE A 366 -1.40 -24.50 4.81
N GLY A 367 -2.11 -23.41 4.50
CA GLY A 367 -1.72 -22.48 3.43
C GLY A 367 -0.40 -21.80 3.74
N LEU A 368 -0.17 -21.48 5.00
CA LEU A 368 1.11 -21.02 5.56
C LEU A 368 1.34 -21.68 6.92
N TRP A 369 2.50 -22.29 7.10
CA TRP A 369 2.93 -22.91 8.35
C TRP A 369 4.37 -22.59 8.67
N VAL A 370 4.62 -22.22 9.93
CA VAL A 370 5.94 -22.08 10.55
C VAL A 370 6.06 -23.11 11.69
N ALA A 371 7.03 -24.01 11.59
CA ALA A 371 7.21 -25.07 12.57
C ALA A 371 7.84 -24.56 13.88
N ALA A 372 7.50 -25.17 15.02
CA ALA A 372 8.00 -24.77 16.33
C ALA A 372 9.52 -24.97 16.53
N ASP A 373 10.16 -25.81 15.75
CA ASP A 373 11.62 -25.96 15.71
C ASP A 373 12.32 -24.87 14.91
N PHE A 374 11.57 -23.95 14.35
CA PHE A 374 11.93 -22.71 13.66
C PHE A 374 12.83 -22.91 12.42
N GLY A 375 12.89 -21.91 11.55
CA GLY A 375 13.70 -21.93 10.32
C GLY A 375 13.14 -22.79 9.18
N LYS A 376 12.02 -23.49 9.39
CA LYS A 376 11.32 -24.28 8.38
C LYS A 376 9.81 -24.11 8.46
N GLY A 377 9.16 -24.30 7.32
CA GLY A 377 7.73 -24.22 7.20
C GLY A 377 7.18 -24.97 6.01
N HIS A 378 5.89 -24.88 5.79
CA HIS A 378 5.26 -25.38 4.58
C HIS A 378 4.12 -24.47 4.09
N SER A 379 3.89 -24.51 2.79
CA SER A 379 2.72 -23.92 2.12
C SER A 379 2.09 -24.99 1.24
N LYS A 380 1.08 -25.69 1.79
CA LYS A 380 0.42 -26.80 1.13
C LYS A 380 -0.94 -26.39 0.60
N ALA A 381 -1.00 -26.18 -0.70
CA ALA A 381 -2.20 -25.72 -1.41
C ALA A 381 -2.36 -26.49 -2.72
N LYS A 382 -3.21 -27.51 -2.73
CA LYS A 382 -3.47 -28.33 -3.93
C LYS A 382 -4.98 -28.57 -4.09
N PRO A 383 -5.61 -27.92 -5.10
CA PRO A 383 -5.04 -26.91 -6.02
C PRO A 383 -4.86 -25.55 -5.38
N ALA A 384 -5.55 -25.24 -4.25
CA ALA A 384 -5.45 -24.00 -3.51
C ALA A 384 -5.83 -24.20 -2.03
N CYS A 385 -5.38 -23.32 -1.15
CA CYS A 385 -5.74 -23.29 0.25
C CYS A 385 -7.26 -23.11 0.42
N THR A 386 -7.92 -23.99 1.15
CA THR A 386 -9.39 -23.97 1.31
C THR A 386 -9.91 -22.70 1.99
N THR A 387 -9.15 -22.14 2.95
CA THR A 387 -9.57 -20.94 3.68
C THR A 387 -9.41 -19.67 2.85
N TYR A 388 -8.30 -19.53 2.11
CA TYR A 388 -7.91 -18.27 1.45
C TYR A 388 -7.81 -18.37 -0.07
N ASN A 389 -8.05 -19.53 -0.64
CA ASN A 389 -7.87 -19.78 -2.08
C ASN A 389 -6.45 -19.37 -2.58
N SER A 390 -5.46 -19.36 -1.70
CA SER A 390 -4.09 -19.07 -2.07
C SER A 390 -3.47 -20.26 -2.80
N PRO A 391 -2.63 -20.03 -3.81
CA PRO A 391 -1.72 -21.05 -4.31
C PRO A 391 -0.65 -21.37 -3.26
N GLN A 392 0.25 -22.28 -3.58
CA GLN A 392 1.50 -22.43 -2.85
C GLN A 392 2.27 -21.11 -2.85
N LEU A 393 2.68 -20.63 -1.67
CA LEU A 393 3.27 -19.30 -1.48
C LEU A 393 4.79 -19.28 -1.72
N SER A 394 5.47 -20.40 -1.47
CA SER A 394 6.91 -20.59 -1.69
C SER A 394 7.16 -21.35 -2.98
N ALA A 395 8.43 -21.41 -3.44
CA ALA A 395 8.83 -22.22 -4.56
C ALA A 395 8.57 -23.72 -4.33
N GLN A 396 8.68 -24.18 -3.08
CA GLN A 396 8.49 -25.56 -2.66
C GLN A 396 7.35 -25.68 -1.64
N GLU A 397 6.72 -26.86 -1.55
CA GLU A 397 5.71 -27.11 -0.50
C GLU A 397 6.28 -26.96 0.90
N ASP A 398 7.45 -27.58 1.13
CA ASP A 398 8.22 -27.48 2.35
C ASP A 398 9.40 -26.53 2.08
N PHE A 399 9.51 -25.44 2.84
CA PHE A 399 10.50 -24.41 2.63
C PHE A 399 11.37 -24.18 3.87
N LEU A 400 12.56 -23.62 3.64
CA LEU A 400 13.44 -23.10 4.68
C LEU A 400 13.46 -21.58 4.59
N PHE A 401 13.49 -20.93 5.76
CA PHE A 401 13.59 -19.46 5.84
C PHE A 401 14.61 -19.05 6.90
N ASP A 402 15.29 -17.95 6.64
CA ASP A 402 16.24 -17.34 7.57
C ASP A 402 15.70 -15.99 8.10
N LYS A 403 14.78 -15.36 7.34
CA LYS A 403 14.21 -14.06 7.69
C LYS A 403 12.70 -14.13 7.93
N MET A 404 12.30 -13.58 9.05
CA MET A 404 10.91 -13.44 9.46
C MET A 404 10.72 -12.14 10.23
N GLU A 405 9.67 -11.43 9.94
CA GLU A 405 9.24 -10.23 10.63
C GLU A 405 7.78 -10.32 11.02
N VAL A 406 7.42 -9.73 12.16
CA VAL A 406 6.03 -9.53 12.54
C VAL A 406 5.84 -8.06 12.92
N TRP A 407 4.89 -7.44 12.25
CA TRP A 407 4.54 -6.03 12.43
C TRP A 407 3.19 -5.91 13.11
N GLY A 408 3.13 -5.29 14.29
CA GLY A 408 1.88 -4.91 14.96
C GLY A 408 1.30 -3.66 14.31
N LEU A 409 -0.02 -3.64 14.09
CA LEU A 409 -0.71 -2.62 13.32
C LEU A 409 -1.60 -1.75 14.20
N GLY A 410 -1.66 -0.45 13.88
CA GLY A 410 -2.53 0.52 14.54
C GLY A 410 -1.99 1.06 15.87
N ASN A 411 -2.80 1.87 16.53
CA ASN A 411 -2.48 2.51 17.81
C ASN A 411 -2.86 1.60 18.97
N LEU A 412 -1.92 0.87 19.54
CA LEU A 412 -2.15 0.05 20.73
C LEU A 412 -2.43 0.85 22.02
N LEU A 413 -2.22 2.16 22.02
CA LEU A 413 -2.36 3.00 23.22
C LEU A 413 -3.84 3.15 23.67
N GLU A 414 -4.81 3.05 22.76
CA GLU A 414 -6.22 3.22 23.11
C GLU A 414 -6.89 1.96 23.68
N GLU A 415 -6.40 0.76 23.33
CA GLU A 415 -6.94 -0.49 23.91
C GLU A 415 -6.37 -0.82 25.31
N TYR A 416 -5.18 -0.30 25.66
CA TYR A 416 -4.54 -0.61 26.94
C TYR A 416 -4.92 0.33 28.09
N GLU A 417 -5.39 1.54 27.82
CA GLU A 417 -5.89 2.43 28.87
C GLU A 417 -7.23 1.99 29.46
N GLY A 418 -8.00 1.16 28.75
CA GLY A 418 -9.30 0.63 29.20
C GLY A 418 -9.24 -0.71 29.97
N LYS A 419 -8.14 -1.45 29.88
CA LYS A 419 -7.98 -2.70 30.62
C LYS A 419 -6.95 -2.51 31.73
N ASN A 420 -7.42 -2.19 32.95
CA ASN A 420 -6.64 -2.36 34.17
C ASN A 420 -5.82 -3.65 34.06
N LYS A 421 -4.50 -3.56 34.14
CA LYS A 421 -3.59 -4.71 34.24
C LYS A 421 -3.98 -5.53 35.46
N LYS A 422 -4.97 -6.42 35.32
CA LYS A 422 -5.20 -7.46 36.30
C LYS A 422 -3.97 -8.36 36.26
N SER A 423 -3.31 -8.52 37.40
CA SER A 423 -2.24 -9.50 37.57
C SER A 423 -2.73 -10.85 37.06
N VAL A 424 -1.83 -11.69 36.52
CA VAL A 424 -2.13 -13.08 36.15
C VAL A 424 -2.74 -13.81 37.34
N LEU A 425 -2.38 -13.47 38.56
CA LEU A 425 -2.94 -13.97 39.81
C LEU A 425 -4.38 -13.48 40.08
N ASP A 426 -4.76 -12.30 39.58
CA ASP A 426 -6.10 -11.74 39.69
C ASP A 426 -7.08 -12.33 38.64
N SER A 427 -6.57 -12.91 37.57
CA SER A 427 -7.37 -13.53 36.52
C SER A 427 -7.71 -15.01 36.78
N ASN A 428 -7.03 -15.68 37.71
CA ASN A 428 -7.27 -17.05 38.05
C ASN A 428 -8.01 -17.16 39.43
N PRO A 429 -9.31 -17.52 39.47
CA PRO A 429 -10.09 -17.62 40.72
C PRO A 429 -9.49 -18.59 41.73
N GLU A 430 -8.89 -19.70 41.29
CA GLU A 430 -8.30 -20.71 42.16
C GLU A 430 -6.99 -20.20 42.80
N ALA A 431 -6.15 -19.51 42.06
CA ALA A 431 -4.93 -18.88 42.56
C ALA A 431 -5.27 -17.77 43.59
N ARG A 432 -6.37 -17.05 43.39
CA ARG A 432 -6.88 -16.03 44.30
C ARG A 432 -7.35 -16.63 45.62
N SER A 433 -8.11 -17.70 45.56
CA SER A 433 -8.59 -18.44 46.77
C SER A 433 -7.44 -19.03 47.56
N LEU A 434 -6.39 -19.57 46.92
CA LEU A 434 -5.22 -20.10 47.58
C LEU A 434 -4.37 -19.01 48.28
N LEU A 435 -4.26 -17.81 47.70
CA LEU A 435 -3.57 -16.68 48.32
C LEU A 435 -4.33 -16.16 49.54
N GLU A 436 -5.66 -16.08 49.46
CA GLU A 436 -6.51 -15.68 50.59
C GLU A 436 -6.44 -16.69 51.75
N ILE A 437 -6.42 -17.97 51.46
CA ILE A 437 -6.30 -19.06 52.47
C ILE A 437 -4.89 -19.08 53.09
N SER A 438 -3.84 -18.73 52.33
CA SER A 438 -2.46 -18.75 52.82
C SER A 438 -2.06 -17.54 53.67
N GLY A 439 -2.94 -16.54 53.80
CA GLY A 439 -2.71 -15.30 54.58
C GLY A 439 -1.54 -14.46 54.12
N ARG A 440 -1.03 -14.66 52.90
CA ARG A 440 0.07 -13.88 52.33
C ARG A 440 -0.43 -12.60 51.66
N ALA A 441 0.18 -11.45 52.04
CA ALA A 441 -0.11 -10.17 51.42
C ALA A 441 0.25 -10.16 49.93
N ARG A 442 -0.52 -9.43 49.13
CA ARG A 442 -0.29 -9.24 47.69
C ARG A 442 0.95 -8.40 47.48
N HIS A 443 2.05 -8.98 47.02
CA HIS A 443 3.29 -8.25 46.74
C HIS A 443 3.17 -7.20 45.61
N SER A 444 2.09 -7.19 44.81
CA SER A 444 1.86 -6.20 43.76
C SER A 444 1.41 -4.82 44.26
N GLU A 445 0.98 -4.71 45.53
CA GLU A 445 0.58 -3.40 46.09
C GLU A 445 1.78 -2.53 46.54
N GLY A 446 2.96 -3.11 46.71
CA GLY A 446 4.17 -2.40 47.16
C GLY A 446 4.95 -1.63 46.08
N LEU A 447 4.55 -1.70 44.79
CA LEU A 447 5.23 -1.03 43.68
C LEU A 447 4.46 0.17 43.12
N ARG A 448 3.35 0.60 43.75
CA ARG A 448 2.70 1.86 43.40
C ARG A 448 3.36 2.97 44.19
N GLU A 449 4.05 3.88 43.52
CA GLU A 449 4.42 5.18 44.09
C GLU A 449 3.11 5.89 44.53
N VAL A 450 3.03 6.17 45.83
CA VAL A 450 1.94 6.98 46.39
C VAL A 450 2.13 8.39 45.84
N PRO A 451 1.12 9.05 45.26
CA PRO A 451 1.22 10.46 44.91
C PRO A 451 1.60 11.25 46.18
N ARG A 452 2.66 12.02 46.16
CA ARG A 452 2.98 12.98 47.22
C ARG A 452 1.96 14.10 47.08
N ASP A 453 1.09 14.23 48.07
CA ASP A 453 0.34 15.46 48.28
C ASP A 453 1.34 16.57 48.49
N GLU A 454 1.42 17.51 47.56
CA GLU A 454 2.13 18.78 47.73
C GLU A 454 1.25 19.70 48.57
N ASP A 455 1.73 20.05 49.80
CA ASP A 455 1.24 21.15 50.60
C ASP A 455 1.59 22.50 49.97
#